data_d7c036ebf08fc477bddd80a7ef38fd17
#
_entry.id   d7c036ebf08fc477bddd80a7ef38fd17
#
_cell.length_a   1.000
_cell.length_b   1.000
_cell.length_c   1.000
_cell.angle_alpha   90.00
_cell.angle_beta   90.00
_cell.angle_gamma   90.00
#
_symmetry.space_group_name_H-M   'P 1'
#
loop_
_entity.id
_entity.type
_entity.pdbx_description
1 polymer ?
#
loop_
_entity_poly.entity_id
_entity_poly.type
_entity_poly.pdbx_seq_one_letter_code
_entity_poly.pdbx_strand_id
1 'polypeptide(L)'
;MERKWLAALLPLTMMGAVSLAANPFADVTPDDWAYQAVSELSEEGVVSGYPDGMFRGERNVTRYEMAQITARLLAKEDQLSDRDRRMTEKLAEEYGGELSSLGVRVRNLEKQQGNISWSGDYRLRFFDLLEGVADPEKDIHHRAGDMSSYEDARLRISSKAEVAPKVTVNGRMTTLMSFGETGDEDVKFDRANVRWQMGKNSAITAGRQGIRLDQAGFFWDPDAAYDGLTFETGTDSFSLQAGIGYPQSVHAMWGQYFYGGKSEMESWYARIAGRAANGSELSAFYWKDTGTMKGILAPSEGLKASMYGAGADIHLGGKWDAVGDYIVTHFNHEGFGRKNAAYRMAGLRWGREIDGVPGSKTISLSYIAADSGSYLFGVTALDETDVLDYGLMNGMDTRFWSAYAGYVLTKNTKAGLFYHLGGKASGGRQK
;
A
#
# COMPACT_ATOMS: atom_id res chain seq x y z
N MET A 1 -35.53 23.56 1.39
CA MET A 1 -34.57 24.60 0.96
C MET A 1 -33.19 23.98 0.91
N GLU A 2 -32.88 23.62 -0.21
CA GLU A 2 -31.66 23.28 -0.94
C GLU A 2 -30.33 23.43 -0.20
N ARG A 3 -29.73 22.29 0.14
CA ARG A 3 -28.29 22.19 0.46
C ARG A 3 -27.58 21.59 -0.75
N LYS A 4 -27.37 22.41 -1.78
CA LYS A 4 -26.74 21.97 -3.05
C LYS A 4 -25.26 22.36 -3.20
N TRP A 5 -24.52 22.67 -2.14
CA TRP A 5 -23.17 23.24 -2.29
C TRP A 5 -22.08 22.65 -1.39
N LEU A 6 -22.02 21.33 -1.15
CA LEU A 6 -20.91 20.76 -0.39
C LEU A 6 -20.34 19.44 -0.95
N ALA A 7 -20.60 19.11 -2.20
CA ALA A 7 -20.12 17.88 -2.83
C ALA A 7 -18.73 18.00 -3.51
N ALA A 8 -17.83 18.86 -3.02
CA ALA A 8 -16.49 19.00 -3.59
C ALA A 8 -15.41 19.12 -2.52
N LEU A 9 -15.47 18.30 -1.45
CA LEU A 9 -14.37 18.20 -0.50
C LEU A 9 -13.58 16.91 -0.79
N LEU A 10 -12.42 17.12 -1.37
CA LEU A 10 -11.39 16.14 -1.67
C LEU A 10 -11.03 15.28 -0.45
N PRO A 11 -10.93 13.96 -0.57
CA PRO A 11 -10.34 13.14 0.48
C PRO A 11 -8.86 13.52 0.65
N LEU A 12 -8.52 14.07 1.80
CA LEU A 12 -7.16 14.45 2.17
C LEU A 12 -6.51 13.26 2.89
N THR A 13 -5.70 12.49 2.18
CA THR A 13 -4.85 11.50 2.85
C THR A 13 -3.62 12.21 3.40
N MET A 14 -3.61 12.48 4.71
CA MET A 14 -2.43 12.99 5.39
C MET A 14 -1.49 11.83 5.74
N MET A 15 -0.37 11.73 5.04
CA MET A 15 0.80 10.98 5.51
C MET A 15 1.76 11.99 6.09
N GLY A 16 1.81 12.10 7.39
CA GLY A 16 2.69 13.06 8.05
C GLY A 16 3.52 12.44 9.16
N ALA A 17 4.79 12.16 8.91
CA ALA A 17 5.78 12.41 9.92
C ALA A 17 6.29 13.83 9.68
N VAL A 18 5.91 14.79 10.51
CA VAL A 18 6.53 16.10 10.53
C VAL A 18 7.90 15.93 11.15
N SER A 19 8.88 15.54 10.35
CA SER A 19 10.25 15.89 10.61
C SER A 19 10.36 17.38 10.28
N LEU A 20 10.40 18.23 11.28
CA LEU A 20 10.94 19.58 11.12
C LEU A 20 12.40 19.38 10.71
N ALA A 21 12.65 19.28 9.41
CA ALA A 21 14.01 19.32 8.90
C ALA A 21 14.56 20.68 9.29
N ALA A 22 15.53 20.71 10.21
CA ALA A 22 16.29 21.89 10.52
C ALA A 22 16.84 22.45 9.18
N ASN A 23 16.78 23.75 8.99
CA ASN A 23 17.28 24.37 7.77
C ASN A 23 18.78 24.03 7.62
N PRO A 24 19.21 23.26 6.57
CA PRO A 24 20.60 22.80 6.44
C PRO A 24 21.58 23.95 6.16
N PHE A 25 21.07 25.15 5.92
CA PHE A 25 21.85 26.38 5.73
C PHE A 25 21.83 27.29 6.96
N ALA A 26 21.25 26.84 8.09
CA ALA A 26 21.35 27.59 9.34
C ALA A 26 22.80 27.57 9.83
N ASP A 27 23.30 28.73 10.24
CA ASP A 27 24.65 28.88 10.76
C ASP A 27 24.75 28.32 12.19
N VAL A 28 25.84 27.59 12.44
CA VAL A 28 26.27 27.16 13.78
C VAL A 28 27.26 28.20 14.27
N THR A 29 26.95 28.84 15.39
CA THR A 29 27.76 29.91 15.95
C THR A 29 28.84 29.37 16.89
N PRO A 30 29.92 30.12 17.17
CA PRO A 30 30.98 29.70 18.13
C PRO A 30 30.45 29.41 19.53
N ASP A 31 29.29 29.96 19.91
CA ASP A 31 28.65 29.74 21.21
C ASP A 31 27.90 28.40 21.28
N ASP A 32 27.68 27.75 20.16
CA ASP A 32 27.01 26.44 20.10
C ASP A 32 27.89 25.33 20.63
N TRP A 33 27.32 24.43 21.42
CA TRP A 33 28.06 23.30 21.98
C TRP A 33 28.70 22.40 20.89
N ALA A 34 28.05 22.26 19.72
CA ALA A 34 28.55 21.46 18.62
C ALA A 34 29.80 22.10 17.98
N TYR A 35 29.84 23.43 17.91
CA TYR A 35 31.01 24.18 17.47
C TYR A 35 32.19 23.98 18.42
N GLN A 36 31.93 24.10 19.74
CA GLN A 36 32.95 23.92 20.77
C GLN A 36 33.50 22.47 20.75
N ALA A 37 32.60 21.47 20.57
CA ALA A 37 33.01 20.07 20.45
C ALA A 37 33.94 19.83 19.26
N VAL A 38 33.65 20.39 18.09
CA VAL A 38 34.50 20.26 16.91
C VAL A 38 35.81 21.02 17.06
N SER A 39 35.80 22.17 17.73
CA SER A 39 37.03 22.92 18.06
C SER A 39 37.94 22.10 18.96
N GLU A 40 37.42 21.49 20.02
CA GLU A 40 38.18 20.62 20.94
C GLU A 40 38.80 19.41 20.21
N LEU A 41 38.00 18.71 19.36
CA LEU A 41 38.49 17.61 18.55
C LEU A 41 39.53 18.03 17.50
N SER A 42 39.49 19.29 17.04
CA SER A 42 40.47 19.85 16.14
C SER A 42 41.78 20.18 16.84
N GLU A 43 41.72 20.72 18.05
CA GLU A 43 42.91 21.01 18.88
C GLU A 43 43.67 19.72 19.27
N GLU A 44 42.92 18.63 19.49
CA GLU A 44 43.46 17.30 19.75
C GLU A 44 43.99 16.60 18.46
N GLY A 45 43.85 17.25 17.29
CA GLY A 45 44.32 16.73 15.99
C GLY A 45 43.48 15.61 15.41
N VAL A 46 42.30 15.34 15.99
CA VAL A 46 41.38 14.31 15.56
C VAL A 46 40.64 14.74 14.29
N VAL A 47 40.32 16.04 14.17
CA VAL A 47 39.71 16.66 12.99
C VAL A 47 40.83 17.34 12.17
N SER A 48 40.94 16.95 10.90
CA SER A 48 41.77 17.73 9.95
C SER A 48 40.99 18.98 9.55
N GLY A 49 41.59 20.16 9.78
CA GLY A 49 41.04 21.46 9.35
C GLY A 49 40.80 21.57 7.85
N TYR A 50 40.62 22.79 7.37
CA TYR A 50 40.60 23.11 5.93
C TYR A 50 41.86 22.61 5.20
N PRO A 51 41.88 22.52 3.88
CA PRO A 51 43.05 22.06 3.11
C PRO A 51 44.35 22.80 3.43
N ASP A 52 44.28 23.99 4.05
CA ASP A 52 45.39 24.76 4.59
C ASP A 52 45.85 24.37 6.00
N GLY A 53 45.20 23.33 6.60
CA GLY A 53 45.53 22.84 7.90
C GLY A 53 45.02 23.68 9.08
N MET A 54 44.29 24.76 8.84
CA MET A 54 43.78 25.65 9.88
C MET A 54 42.27 25.42 10.12
N PHE A 55 41.89 25.27 11.37
CA PHE A 55 40.52 25.45 11.82
C PHE A 55 40.30 26.94 12.08
N ARG A 56 39.51 27.60 11.20
CA ARG A 56 39.25 29.04 11.31
C ARG A 56 38.13 29.30 12.33
N GLY A 57 38.52 29.22 13.61
CA GLY A 57 37.66 29.21 14.81
C GLY A 57 36.85 30.48 15.10
N GLU A 58 36.74 31.45 14.19
CA GLU A 58 35.92 32.68 14.39
C GLU A 58 34.84 32.87 13.36
N ARG A 59 34.63 31.87 12.49
CA ARG A 59 33.62 31.93 11.41
C ARG A 59 32.45 30.99 11.73
N ASN A 60 31.21 31.51 11.54
CA ASN A 60 30.03 30.64 11.54
C ASN A 60 30.18 29.51 10.52
N VAL A 61 29.81 28.32 10.92
CA VAL A 61 29.83 27.10 10.10
C VAL A 61 28.40 26.70 9.81
N THR A 62 28.08 26.35 8.59
CA THR A 62 26.73 25.90 8.27
C THR A 62 26.49 24.50 8.88
N ARG A 63 25.25 24.15 9.18
CA ARG A 63 24.87 22.81 9.63
C ARG A 63 25.37 21.72 8.68
N TYR A 64 25.37 22.00 7.37
CA TYR A 64 25.86 21.07 6.36
C TYR A 64 27.39 20.86 6.42
N GLU A 65 28.18 21.91 6.69
CA GLU A 65 29.63 21.81 6.91
C GLU A 65 29.90 21.01 8.21
N MET A 66 29.14 21.25 9.27
CA MET A 66 29.22 20.47 10.52
C MET A 66 28.92 18.99 10.29
N ALA A 67 27.89 18.67 9.50
CA ALA A 67 27.59 17.29 9.13
C ALA A 67 28.74 16.64 8.33
N GLN A 68 29.41 17.38 7.44
CA GLN A 68 30.58 16.87 6.71
C GLN A 68 31.76 16.57 7.65
N ILE A 69 32.01 17.42 8.64
CA ILE A 69 33.04 17.20 9.64
C ILE A 69 32.69 15.96 10.46
N THR A 70 31.45 15.86 10.93
CA THR A 70 30.94 14.71 11.69
C THR A 70 31.04 13.41 10.88
N ALA A 71 30.76 13.45 9.58
CA ALA A 71 30.91 12.29 8.68
C ALA A 71 32.36 11.78 8.62
N ARG A 72 33.33 12.70 8.61
CA ARG A 72 34.77 12.34 8.63
C ARG A 72 35.20 11.76 9.96
N LEU A 73 34.68 12.27 11.09
CA LEU A 73 34.90 11.69 12.43
C LEU A 73 34.37 10.29 12.53
N LEU A 74 33.12 10.05 12.05
CA LEU A 74 32.51 8.73 12.00
C LEU A 74 33.31 7.73 11.15
N ALA A 75 33.91 8.19 10.05
CA ALA A 75 34.77 7.35 9.20
C ALA A 75 36.07 6.89 9.92
N LYS A 76 36.45 7.56 10.99
CA LYS A 76 37.63 7.25 11.82
C LYS A 76 37.29 6.77 13.24
N GLU A 77 36.01 6.39 13.45
CA GLU A 77 35.49 6.03 14.80
C GLU A 77 36.33 4.99 15.53
N ASP A 78 36.89 4.02 14.82
CA ASP A 78 37.75 2.97 15.40
C ASP A 78 39.08 3.48 15.93
N GLN A 79 39.50 4.70 15.57
CA GLN A 79 40.73 5.35 15.96
C GLN A 79 40.53 6.39 17.07
N LEU A 80 39.26 6.66 17.45
CA LEU A 80 38.91 7.65 18.44
C LEU A 80 39.05 7.12 19.87
N SER A 81 39.42 8.01 20.80
CA SER A 81 39.31 7.70 22.24
C SER A 81 37.84 7.51 22.65
N ASP A 82 37.58 6.87 23.77
CA ASP A 82 36.20 6.70 24.26
C ASP A 82 35.49 8.03 24.55
N ARG A 83 36.24 9.08 24.85
CA ARG A 83 35.70 10.44 25.03
C ARG A 83 35.30 11.05 23.70
N ASP A 84 36.20 11.01 22.72
CA ASP A 84 35.96 11.60 21.39
C ASP A 84 34.88 10.85 20.63
N ARG A 85 34.80 9.55 20.85
CA ARG A 85 33.69 8.73 20.30
C ARG A 85 32.35 9.19 20.84
N ARG A 86 32.18 9.38 22.15
CA ARG A 86 30.93 9.92 22.72
C ARG A 86 30.60 11.32 22.22
N MET A 87 31.61 12.16 21.98
CA MET A 87 31.41 13.50 21.41
C MET A 87 30.99 13.42 19.94
N THR A 88 31.61 12.55 19.17
CA THR A 88 31.26 12.26 17.79
C THR A 88 29.85 11.70 17.67
N GLU A 89 29.43 10.81 18.57
CA GLU A 89 28.07 10.26 18.64
C GLU A 89 27.02 11.36 18.87
N LYS A 90 27.29 12.29 19.81
CA LYS A 90 26.38 13.44 20.03
C LYS A 90 26.29 14.37 18.80
N LEU A 91 27.41 14.63 18.14
CA LEU A 91 27.41 15.40 16.89
C LEU A 91 26.63 14.67 15.78
N ALA A 92 26.75 13.35 15.70
CA ALA A 92 26.03 12.54 14.74
C ALA A 92 24.50 12.53 15.02
N GLU A 93 24.11 12.59 16.28
CA GLU A 93 22.71 12.72 16.69
C GLU A 93 22.15 14.10 16.32
N GLU A 94 22.88 15.19 16.58
CA GLU A 94 22.48 16.56 16.25
C GLU A 94 22.35 16.78 14.75
N TYR A 95 23.27 16.23 13.94
CA TYR A 95 23.31 16.42 12.49
C TYR A 95 22.80 15.22 11.70
N GLY A 96 21.97 14.35 12.31
CA GLY A 96 21.48 13.12 11.70
C GLY A 96 20.70 13.34 10.39
N GLY A 97 19.93 14.41 10.27
CA GLY A 97 19.19 14.78 9.07
C GLY A 97 20.12 15.15 7.90
N GLU A 98 21.11 15.98 8.16
CA GLU A 98 22.10 16.41 7.18
C GLU A 98 23.04 15.26 6.79
N LEU A 99 23.45 14.41 7.75
CA LEU A 99 24.23 13.20 7.48
C LEU A 99 23.48 12.21 6.60
N SER A 100 22.19 12.03 6.84
CA SER A 100 21.32 11.20 5.99
C SER A 100 21.24 11.74 4.57
N SER A 101 21.14 13.05 4.39
CA SER A 101 21.15 13.69 3.06
C SER A 101 22.49 13.57 2.34
N LEU A 102 23.60 13.42 3.08
CA LEU A 102 24.94 13.12 2.56
C LEU A 102 25.13 11.62 2.25
N GLY A 103 24.13 10.77 2.52
CA GLY A 103 24.23 9.33 2.34
C GLY A 103 25.12 8.63 3.37
N VAL A 104 25.47 9.32 4.46
CA VAL A 104 26.27 8.76 5.57
C VAL A 104 25.34 7.99 6.50
N ARG A 105 25.53 6.67 6.58
CA ARG A 105 24.86 5.83 7.58
C ARG A 105 25.54 5.97 8.93
N VAL A 106 24.85 6.51 9.89
CA VAL A 106 25.30 6.63 11.26
C VAL A 106 24.95 5.33 12.01
N ARG A 107 25.88 4.39 12.00
CA ARG A 107 25.72 3.04 12.54
C ARG A 107 25.27 3.02 14.01
N ASN A 108 25.63 4.02 14.79
CA ASN A 108 25.29 4.10 16.21
C ASN A 108 23.91 4.70 16.47
N LEU A 109 23.43 5.64 15.64
CA LEU A 109 22.05 6.12 15.68
C LEU A 109 21.07 5.01 15.26
N GLU A 110 21.46 4.19 14.28
CA GLU A 110 20.68 3.01 13.88
C GLU A 110 20.60 1.98 15.03
N LYS A 111 21.64 1.83 15.85
CA LYS A 111 21.65 0.95 17.03
C LYS A 111 20.81 1.52 18.20
N GLN A 112 20.78 2.84 18.40
CA GLN A 112 19.99 3.46 19.49
C GLN A 112 18.51 3.55 19.17
N GLN A 113 18.12 3.66 17.89
CA GLN A 113 16.72 3.58 17.46
C GLN A 113 16.15 2.15 17.53
N GLY A 114 16.99 1.14 17.86
CA GLY A 114 16.62 -0.27 17.81
C GLY A 114 16.52 -0.79 16.37
N ASN A 115 16.39 -2.10 16.21
CA ASN A 115 16.23 -2.74 14.88
C ASN A 115 14.84 -2.52 14.26
N ILE A 116 14.01 -1.64 14.83
CA ILE A 116 12.61 -1.43 14.42
C ILE A 116 12.44 -0.05 13.81
N SER A 117 12.04 0.01 12.57
CA SER A 117 11.55 1.22 11.91
C SER A 117 10.03 1.27 11.96
N TRP A 118 9.49 2.44 12.27
CA TRP A 118 8.06 2.70 12.32
C TRP A 118 7.64 3.62 11.19
N SER A 119 6.48 3.36 10.63
CA SER A 119 5.83 4.21 9.64
C SER A 119 4.33 4.13 9.81
N GLY A 120 3.59 5.01 9.17
CA GLY A 120 2.14 4.95 9.23
C GLY A 120 1.51 5.79 8.14
N ASP A 121 0.24 5.56 7.91
CA ASP A 121 -0.60 6.35 7.03
C ASP A 121 -1.96 6.59 7.67
N TYR A 122 -2.57 7.72 7.31
CA TYR A 122 -3.90 8.09 7.69
C TYR A 122 -4.69 8.46 6.45
N ARG A 123 -5.88 7.86 6.27
CA ARG A 123 -6.79 8.15 5.18
C ARG A 123 -8.07 8.73 5.73
N LEU A 124 -8.54 9.83 5.17
CA LEU A 124 -9.91 10.30 5.28
C LEU A 124 -10.62 10.01 3.97
N ARG A 125 -11.84 9.52 4.03
CA ARG A 125 -12.65 9.24 2.88
C ARG A 125 -14.07 9.76 3.11
N PHE A 126 -14.59 10.36 2.06
CA PHE A 126 -15.97 10.81 1.96
C PHE A 126 -16.58 10.07 0.77
N PHE A 127 -17.62 9.35 1.03
CA PHE A 127 -18.36 8.61 0.01
C PHE A 127 -19.78 9.13 -0.05
N ASP A 128 -20.29 9.37 -1.26
CA ASP A 128 -21.66 9.79 -1.51
C ASP A 128 -22.25 9.02 -2.66
N LEU A 129 -23.41 8.38 -2.45
CA LEU A 129 -24.15 7.68 -3.47
C LEU A 129 -25.11 8.67 -4.13
N LEU A 130 -24.72 9.21 -5.31
CA LEU A 130 -25.51 10.20 -6.04
C LEU A 130 -26.75 9.60 -6.70
N GLU A 131 -26.63 8.36 -7.20
CA GLU A 131 -27.74 7.61 -7.82
C GLU A 131 -27.58 6.13 -7.48
N GLY A 132 -28.62 5.49 -6.93
CA GLY A 132 -28.63 4.05 -6.71
C GLY A 132 -28.69 3.26 -8.01
N VAL A 133 -28.25 2.00 -7.97
CA VAL A 133 -28.48 1.07 -9.08
C VAL A 133 -29.97 0.78 -9.16
N ALA A 134 -30.64 1.35 -10.14
CA ALA A 134 -32.06 1.13 -10.33
C ALA A 134 -32.31 -0.28 -10.88
N ASP A 135 -32.84 -1.17 -10.07
CA ASP A 135 -33.56 -2.34 -10.54
C ASP A 135 -35.05 -2.02 -10.44
N PRO A 136 -35.75 -1.80 -11.58
CA PRO A 136 -37.19 -1.45 -11.56
C PRO A 136 -38.07 -2.56 -10.98
N GLU A 137 -37.59 -3.80 -10.89
CA GLU A 137 -38.39 -4.94 -10.38
C GLU A 137 -38.10 -5.24 -8.90
N LYS A 138 -37.02 -4.69 -8.36
CA LYS A 138 -36.67 -4.84 -6.96
C LYS A 138 -36.45 -3.47 -6.38
N ASP A 139 -37.19 -3.11 -5.39
CA ASP A 139 -37.07 -1.83 -4.68
C ASP A 139 -35.72 -1.72 -3.96
N ILE A 140 -34.66 -1.50 -4.75
CA ILE A 140 -33.28 -1.35 -4.26
C ILE A 140 -33.10 -0.02 -3.54
N HIS A 141 -33.95 0.95 -3.84
CA HIS A 141 -33.92 2.26 -3.19
C HIS A 141 -34.04 2.20 -1.66
N HIS A 142 -34.62 1.13 -1.10
CA HIS A 142 -34.73 0.98 0.35
C HIS A 142 -33.40 0.63 1.04
N ARG A 143 -32.44 0.00 0.32
CA ARG A 143 -31.11 -0.29 0.89
C ARG A 143 -30.06 0.76 0.50
N ALA A 144 -30.16 1.32 -0.68
CA ALA A 144 -29.33 2.45 -1.08
C ALA A 144 -29.65 3.71 -0.26
N GLY A 145 -30.88 3.85 0.26
CA GLY A 145 -31.27 4.94 1.16
C GLY A 145 -30.64 4.88 2.55
N ASP A 146 -30.25 3.69 3.01
CA ASP A 146 -29.56 3.49 4.29
C ASP A 146 -28.03 3.62 4.19
N MET A 147 -27.46 3.65 2.97
CA MET A 147 -26.02 3.78 2.70
C MET A 147 -25.71 4.99 1.82
N SER A 148 -26.51 6.03 1.88
CA SER A 148 -26.47 7.15 0.93
C SER A 148 -25.21 8.02 1.01
N SER A 149 -24.54 8.06 2.15
CA SER A 149 -23.25 8.71 2.34
C SER A 149 -22.60 8.24 3.62
N TYR A 150 -21.30 8.10 3.62
CA TYR A 150 -20.52 7.84 4.83
C TYR A 150 -19.14 8.49 4.76
N GLU A 151 -18.65 8.83 5.94
CA GLU A 151 -17.28 9.31 6.11
C GLU A 151 -16.53 8.31 6.96
N ASP A 152 -15.34 7.95 6.51
CA ASP A 152 -14.45 7.10 7.29
C ASP A 152 -13.03 7.64 7.39
N ALA A 153 -12.35 7.21 8.43
CA ALA A 153 -10.93 7.39 8.59
C ALA A 153 -10.26 6.04 8.81
N ARG A 154 -9.11 5.83 8.19
CA ARG A 154 -8.26 4.67 8.40
C ARG A 154 -6.91 5.10 8.93
N LEU A 155 -6.53 4.57 10.08
CA LEU A 155 -5.17 4.70 10.61
C LEU A 155 -4.45 3.37 10.47
N ARG A 156 -3.24 3.40 9.91
CA ARG A 156 -2.33 2.24 9.87
C ARG A 156 -1.00 2.62 10.49
N ILE A 157 -0.49 1.73 11.34
CA ILE A 157 0.84 1.84 11.94
C ILE A 157 1.61 0.58 11.58
N SER A 158 2.72 0.77 10.87
CA SER A 158 3.57 -0.31 10.38
C SER A 158 4.89 -0.34 11.14
N SER A 159 5.37 -1.54 11.44
CA SER A 159 6.70 -1.80 11.99
C SER A 159 7.49 -2.72 11.07
N LYS A 160 8.78 -2.49 10.95
CA LYS A 160 9.72 -3.33 10.24
C LYS A 160 10.99 -3.47 11.06
N ALA A 161 11.36 -4.71 11.38
CA ALA A 161 12.56 -5.02 12.16
C ALA A 161 13.47 -5.99 11.39
N GLU A 162 14.73 -5.68 11.24
CA GLU A 162 15.74 -6.64 10.78
C GLU A 162 16.26 -7.42 12.00
N VAL A 163 15.78 -8.65 12.18
CA VAL A 163 16.05 -9.48 13.36
C VAL A 163 17.30 -10.36 13.20
N ALA A 164 17.71 -10.58 11.95
CA ALA A 164 18.94 -11.27 11.59
C ALA A 164 19.35 -10.84 10.17
N PRO A 165 20.61 -11.09 9.73
CA PRO A 165 21.01 -10.82 8.36
C PRO A 165 20.03 -11.44 7.36
N LYS A 166 19.43 -10.60 6.50
CA LYS A 166 18.43 -10.99 5.47
C LYS A 166 17.08 -11.49 6.03
N VAL A 167 16.82 -11.34 7.32
CA VAL A 167 15.55 -11.72 7.94
C VAL A 167 14.86 -10.49 8.50
N THR A 168 13.68 -10.19 7.99
CA THR A 168 12.86 -9.04 8.39
C THR A 168 11.55 -9.51 8.98
N VAL A 169 11.15 -8.95 10.10
CA VAL A 169 9.81 -9.09 10.69
C VAL A 169 9.02 -7.84 10.35
N ASN A 170 7.81 -8.01 9.82
CA ASN A 170 6.91 -6.92 9.48
C ASN A 170 5.60 -7.07 10.25
N GLY A 171 5.13 -5.96 10.81
CA GLY A 171 3.81 -5.84 11.44
C GLY A 171 3.08 -4.61 10.92
N ARG A 172 1.75 -4.67 10.83
CA ARG A 172 0.89 -3.51 10.57
C ARG A 172 -0.40 -3.66 11.34
N MET A 173 -0.69 -2.67 12.16
CA MET A 173 -1.98 -2.48 12.79
C MET A 173 -2.81 -1.55 11.93
N THR A 174 -4.09 -1.85 11.77
CA THR A 174 -5.06 -1.01 11.06
C THR A 174 -6.32 -0.87 11.91
N THR A 175 -6.89 0.32 11.90
CA THR A 175 -8.25 0.57 12.38
C THR A 175 -9.01 1.39 11.35
N LEU A 176 -10.30 1.12 11.24
CA LEU A 176 -11.24 1.88 10.42
C LEU A 176 -12.26 2.51 11.37
N MET A 177 -12.44 3.80 11.26
CA MET A 177 -13.35 4.61 12.08
C MET A 177 -14.45 5.15 11.16
N SER A 178 -15.70 4.80 11.40
CA SER A 178 -16.85 5.38 10.70
C SER A 178 -17.36 6.58 11.48
N PHE A 179 -17.47 7.75 10.85
CA PHE A 179 -17.93 8.94 11.54
C PHE A 179 -19.45 8.90 11.72
N GLY A 180 -19.89 9.27 12.93
CA GLY A 180 -21.31 9.27 13.27
C GLY A 180 -21.89 7.94 13.73
N GLU A 181 -21.12 6.84 13.66
CA GLU A 181 -21.50 5.56 14.22
C GLU A 181 -20.90 5.39 15.62
N THR A 182 -21.71 4.83 16.54
CA THR A 182 -21.27 4.43 17.88
C THR A 182 -21.05 2.93 17.87
N GLY A 183 -19.82 2.49 17.66
CA GLY A 183 -19.45 1.08 17.68
C GLY A 183 -18.04 0.90 18.23
N ASP A 184 -17.72 -0.32 18.62
CA ASP A 184 -16.36 -0.68 19.00
C ASP A 184 -15.47 -0.68 17.76
N GLU A 185 -14.49 0.22 17.72
CA GLU A 185 -13.50 0.29 16.66
C GLU A 185 -12.44 -0.80 16.89
N ASP A 186 -12.47 -1.81 16.05
CA ASP A 186 -11.50 -2.90 16.12
C ASP A 186 -10.14 -2.49 15.58
N VAL A 187 -9.10 -2.69 16.36
CA VAL A 187 -7.72 -2.67 15.88
C VAL A 187 -7.34 -4.07 15.40
N LYS A 188 -6.99 -4.19 14.14
CA LYS A 188 -6.63 -5.48 13.51
C LYS A 188 -5.17 -5.47 13.07
N PHE A 189 -4.52 -6.64 13.17
CA PHE A 189 -3.25 -6.87 12.49
C PHE A 189 -3.53 -7.37 11.08
N ASP A 190 -3.33 -6.53 10.07
CA ASP A 190 -3.48 -6.90 8.66
C ASP A 190 -2.14 -7.29 8.00
N ARG A 191 -1.03 -7.12 8.73
CA ARG A 191 0.29 -7.67 8.42
C ARG A 191 0.94 -8.19 9.69
N ALA A 192 1.45 -9.42 9.62
CA ALA A 192 2.25 -10.05 10.67
C ALA A 192 3.06 -11.18 10.02
N ASN A 193 4.26 -10.91 9.55
CA ASN A 193 5.04 -11.88 8.78
C ASN A 193 6.55 -11.74 9.01
N VAL A 194 7.23 -12.83 8.65
CA VAL A 194 8.68 -12.90 8.56
C VAL A 194 9.05 -13.07 7.10
N ARG A 195 9.95 -12.22 6.60
CA ARG A 195 10.51 -12.28 5.26
C ARG A 195 12.00 -12.64 5.31
N TRP A 196 12.35 -13.71 4.63
CA TRP A 196 13.72 -14.15 4.46
C TRP A 196 14.19 -13.92 3.03
N GLN A 197 15.21 -13.08 2.87
CA GLN A 197 15.87 -12.83 1.59
C GLN A 197 16.91 -13.90 1.32
N MET A 198 16.59 -14.90 0.50
CA MET A 198 17.45 -16.06 0.23
C MET A 198 18.64 -15.72 -0.68
N GLY A 199 18.49 -14.72 -1.53
CA GLY A 199 19.51 -14.28 -2.46
C GLY A 199 19.27 -12.85 -2.92
N LYS A 200 19.92 -12.42 -4.00
CA LYS A 200 19.75 -11.06 -4.52
C LYS A 200 18.29 -10.81 -4.98
N ASN A 201 17.67 -11.82 -5.58
CA ASN A 201 16.41 -11.69 -6.30
C ASN A 201 15.28 -12.59 -5.75
N SER A 202 15.52 -13.37 -4.70
CA SER A 202 14.56 -14.35 -4.21
C SER A 202 14.29 -14.19 -2.72
N ALA A 203 13.04 -14.32 -2.32
CA ALA A 203 12.63 -14.26 -0.92
C ALA A 203 11.47 -15.22 -0.62
N ILE A 204 11.37 -15.62 0.63
CA ILE A 204 10.22 -16.30 1.20
C ILE A 204 9.61 -15.39 2.27
N THR A 205 8.29 -15.26 2.25
CA THR A 205 7.52 -14.58 3.30
C THR A 205 6.54 -15.57 3.93
N ALA A 206 6.54 -15.65 5.24
CA ALA A 206 5.65 -16.52 6.03
C ALA A 206 4.83 -15.67 7.00
N GLY A 207 3.52 -15.92 7.06
CA GLY A 207 2.56 -15.20 7.92
C GLY A 207 1.59 -14.34 7.13
N ARG A 208 0.97 -13.37 7.83
CA ARG A 208 -0.04 -12.47 7.24
C ARG A 208 0.61 -11.40 6.38
N GLN A 209 0.29 -11.37 5.10
CA GLN A 209 0.93 -10.54 4.09
C GLN A 209 -0.07 -10.08 3.02
N GLY A 210 0.29 -9.11 2.19
CA GLY A 210 -0.43 -8.79 0.96
C GLY A 210 0.14 -9.59 -0.21
N ILE A 211 -0.73 -9.94 -1.16
CA ILE A 211 -0.33 -10.56 -2.42
C ILE A 211 -0.93 -9.76 -3.58
N ARG A 212 -0.34 -9.85 -4.75
CA ARG A 212 -0.86 -9.25 -5.98
C ARG A 212 -1.22 -10.34 -6.97
N LEU A 213 -2.43 -10.33 -7.49
CA LEU A 213 -2.87 -11.25 -8.53
C LEU A 213 -3.03 -10.54 -9.87
N ASP A 214 -3.93 -9.58 -9.98
CA ASP A 214 -4.21 -8.84 -11.21
C ASP A 214 -3.17 -7.72 -11.48
N GLN A 215 -3.23 -7.15 -12.68
CA GLN A 215 -2.30 -6.13 -13.12
C GLN A 215 -2.74 -4.72 -12.71
N ALA A 216 -4.00 -4.41 -12.83
CA ALA A 216 -4.54 -3.09 -12.51
C ALA A 216 -4.71 -2.85 -11.00
N GLY A 217 -4.79 -3.91 -10.18
CA GLY A 217 -4.98 -3.84 -8.74
C GLY A 217 -6.42 -3.52 -8.32
N PHE A 218 -7.39 -3.68 -9.24
CA PHE A 218 -8.81 -3.46 -8.94
C PHE A 218 -9.52 -4.75 -8.54
N PHE A 219 -9.16 -5.87 -9.14
CA PHE A 219 -9.80 -7.15 -8.86
C PHE A 219 -9.38 -7.69 -7.50
N TRP A 220 -8.09 -7.68 -7.21
CA TRP A 220 -7.53 -8.10 -5.94
C TRP A 220 -6.86 -6.92 -5.25
N ASP A 221 -7.36 -6.54 -4.08
CA ASP A 221 -6.71 -5.51 -3.27
C ASP A 221 -5.35 -6.03 -2.76
N PRO A 222 -4.22 -5.45 -3.19
CA PRO A 222 -2.91 -5.85 -2.70
C PRO A 222 -2.72 -5.56 -1.20
N ASP A 223 -3.59 -4.75 -0.60
CA ASP A 223 -3.67 -4.53 0.84
C ASP A 223 -4.51 -5.60 1.56
N ALA A 224 -5.27 -6.44 0.85
CA ALA A 224 -5.98 -7.56 1.45
C ALA A 224 -5.01 -8.56 2.07
N ALA A 225 -5.39 -9.10 3.23
CA ALA A 225 -4.54 -10.04 3.97
C ALA A 225 -4.60 -11.45 3.37
N TYR A 226 -3.44 -12.07 3.28
CA TYR A 226 -3.25 -13.47 2.92
C TYR A 226 -2.37 -14.14 3.98
N ASP A 227 -2.89 -15.13 4.66
CA ASP A 227 -2.17 -15.88 5.70
C ASP A 227 -1.52 -17.10 5.08
N GLY A 228 -0.20 -17.10 4.93
CA GLY A 228 0.43 -18.21 4.26
C GLY A 228 1.94 -18.08 4.06
N LEU A 229 2.42 -18.89 3.14
CA LEU A 229 3.80 -18.89 2.66
C LEU A 229 3.84 -18.44 1.22
N THR A 230 4.66 -17.44 0.93
CA THR A 230 4.88 -16.92 -0.43
C THR A 230 6.35 -16.98 -0.78
N PHE A 231 6.67 -17.50 -1.94
CA PHE A 231 7.95 -17.41 -2.60
C PHE A 231 7.90 -16.36 -3.70
N GLU A 232 8.91 -15.53 -3.76
CA GLU A 232 9.08 -14.51 -4.79
C GLU A 232 10.48 -14.60 -5.39
N THR A 233 10.56 -14.46 -6.70
CA THR A 233 11.84 -14.32 -7.40
C THR A 233 11.67 -13.50 -8.67
N GLY A 234 12.75 -12.91 -9.18
CA GLY A 234 12.67 -12.15 -10.42
C GLY A 234 13.94 -11.37 -10.75
N THR A 235 13.82 -10.60 -11.81
CA THR A 235 14.81 -9.65 -12.31
C THR A 235 14.09 -8.32 -12.58
N ASP A 236 14.77 -7.34 -13.15
CA ASP A 236 14.15 -6.05 -13.54
C ASP A 236 13.08 -6.25 -14.65
N SER A 237 13.19 -7.31 -15.45
CA SER A 237 12.31 -7.59 -16.59
C SER A 237 11.34 -8.76 -16.36
N PHE A 238 11.46 -9.50 -15.28
CA PHE A 238 10.63 -10.67 -15.01
C PHE A 238 10.41 -10.84 -13.51
N SER A 239 9.22 -11.27 -13.11
CA SER A 239 8.91 -11.66 -11.73
C SER A 239 8.02 -12.90 -11.70
N LEU A 240 8.26 -13.73 -10.69
CA LEU A 240 7.44 -14.88 -10.32
C LEU A 240 7.08 -14.76 -8.85
N GLN A 241 5.81 -14.93 -8.53
CA GLN A 241 5.30 -15.06 -7.17
C GLN A 241 4.46 -16.34 -7.10
N ALA A 242 4.67 -17.15 -6.07
CA ALA A 242 3.84 -18.33 -5.81
C ALA A 242 3.63 -18.49 -4.31
N GLY A 243 2.45 -18.97 -3.92
CA GLY A 243 2.15 -19.12 -2.50
C GLY A 243 1.06 -20.15 -2.21
N ILE A 244 1.02 -20.54 -0.93
CA ILE A 244 0.00 -21.41 -0.35
C ILE A 244 -0.51 -20.77 0.94
N GLY A 245 -1.81 -20.86 1.19
CA GLY A 245 -2.40 -20.30 2.42
C GLY A 245 -3.86 -19.93 2.27
N TYR A 246 -4.28 -18.95 3.06
CA TYR A 246 -5.67 -18.57 3.28
C TYR A 246 -5.88 -17.08 2.96
N PRO A 247 -6.70 -16.73 1.95
CA PRO A 247 -7.13 -15.35 1.77
C PRO A 247 -8.02 -14.95 2.95
N GLN A 248 -7.73 -13.80 3.54
CA GLN A 248 -8.57 -13.22 4.58
C GLN A 248 -9.57 -12.27 3.93
N SER A 249 -10.86 -12.55 4.07
CA SER A 249 -11.89 -11.63 3.62
C SER A 249 -11.82 -10.33 4.43
N VAL A 250 -11.83 -9.21 3.73
CA VAL A 250 -11.88 -7.88 4.36
C VAL A 250 -13.24 -7.64 5.00
N HIS A 251 -14.29 -8.25 4.46
CA HIS A 251 -15.65 -8.16 4.98
C HIS A 251 -16.03 -9.43 5.73
N ALA A 252 -16.26 -9.30 7.04
CA ALA A 252 -16.79 -10.39 7.89
C ALA A 252 -18.09 -11.01 7.32
N MET A 253 -18.88 -10.23 6.60
CA MET A 253 -20.11 -10.66 5.93
C MET A 253 -19.86 -11.74 4.88
N TRP A 254 -18.79 -11.62 4.05
CA TRP A 254 -18.45 -12.63 3.05
C TRP A 254 -17.97 -13.94 3.69
N GLY A 255 -17.17 -13.85 4.76
CA GLY A 255 -16.78 -15.02 5.54
C GLY A 255 -17.98 -15.78 6.10
N GLN A 256 -19.03 -15.07 6.53
CA GLN A 256 -20.24 -15.68 7.03
C GLN A 256 -21.09 -16.34 5.93
N TYR A 257 -21.21 -15.70 4.76
CA TYR A 257 -22.01 -16.22 3.65
C TYR A 257 -21.36 -17.39 2.92
N PHE A 258 -20.04 -17.39 2.74
CA PHE A 258 -19.34 -18.40 1.96
C PHE A 258 -18.62 -19.44 2.80
N TYR A 259 -18.19 -19.09 4.03
CA TYR A 259 -17.29 -19.93 4.83
C TYR A 259 -17.78 -20.18 6.26
N GLY A 260 -19.03 -19.82 6.59
CA GLY A 260 -19.57 -20.02 7.93
C GLY A 260 -18.82 -19.29 9.05
N GLY A 261 -18.22 -18.12 8.74
CA GLY A 261 -17.46 -17.31 9.69
C GLY A 261 -16.00 -17.73 9.88
N LYS A 262 -15.54 -18.76 9.14
CA LYS A 262 -14.13 -19.17 9.10
C LYS A 262 -13.62 -19.10 7.69
N SER A 263 -12.44 -18.49 7.48
CA SER A 263 -11.71 -18.59 6.23
C SER A 263 -11.08 -19.99 6.15
N GLU A 264 -11.86 -20.99 5.78
CA GLU A 264 -11.35 -22.36 5.53
C GLU A 264 -10.91 -22.56 4.09
N MET A 265 -10.69 -21.47 3.35
CA MET A 265 -10.31 -21.52 1.95
C MET A 265 -8.79 -21.68 1.81
N GLU A 266 -8.32 -22.89 2.03
CA GLU A 266 -6.94 -23.22 1.70
C GLU A 266 -6.73 -23.12 0.19
N SER A 267 -5.72 -22.39 -0.22
CA SER A 267 -5.47 -22.11 -1.62
C SER A 267 -3.99 -22.11 -1.95
N TRP A 268 -3.69 -22.26 -3.23
CA TRP A 268 -2.39 -21.94 -3.78
C TRP A 268 -2.55 -21.04 -5.00
N TYR A 269 -1.53 -20.25 -5.28
CA TYR A 269 -1.49 -19.38 -6.44
C TYR A 269 -0.09 -19.29 -7.03
N ALA A 270 -0.04 -18.93 -8.30
CA ALA A 270 1.19 -18.52 -8.98
C ALA A 270 0.89 -17.35 -9.90
N ARG A 271 1.77 -16.35 -9.91
CA ARG A 271 1.73 -15.17 -10.79
C ARG A 271 3.08 -14.98 -11.44
N ILE A 272 3.06 -14.70 -12.73
CA ILE A 272 4.22 -14.27 -13.50
C ILE A 272 3.95 -12.88 -14.06
N ALA A 273 5.01 -12.08 -14.17
CA ALA A 273 4.93 -10.82 -14.89
C ALA A 273 6.22 -10.55 -15.66
N GLY A 274 6.08 -9.97 -16.83
CA GLY A 274 7.17 -9.52 -17.69
C GLY A 274 7.09 -8.01 -17.91
N ARG A 275 8.22 -7.32 -17.80
CA ARG A 275 8.34 -5.88 -18.01
C ARG A 275 9.26 -5.58 -19.18
N ALA A 276 8.76 -4.78 -20.12
CA ALA A 276 9.53 -4.29 -21.25
C ALA A 276 10.34 -3.04 -20.88
N ALA A 277 11.35 -2.71 -21.68
CA ALA A 277 12.23 -1.55 -21.47
C ALA A 277 11.48 -0.20 -21.48
N ASN A 278 10.36 -0.10 -22.20
CA ASN A 278 9.50 1.08 -22.20
C ASN A 278 8.60 1.22 -20.98
N GLY A 279 8.69 0.30 -19.99
CA GLY A 279 7.88 0.28 -18.79
C GLY A 279 6.54 -0.45 -18.91
N SER A 280 6.20 -0.98 -20.10
CA SER A 280 5.01 -1.83 -20.26
C SER A 280 5.17 -3.13 -19.47
N GLU A 281 4.10 -3.59 -18.84
CA GLU A 281 4.07 -4.83 -18.06
C GLU A 281 2.90 -5.71 -18.50
N LEU A 282 3.18 -7.01 -18.65
CA LEU A 282 2.17 -8.05 -18.86
C LEU A 282 2.25 -9.02 -17.70
N SER A 283 1.11 -9.47 -17.22
CA SER A 283 1.08 -10.48 -16.17
C SER A 283 0.03 -11.54 -16.43
N ALA A 284 0.23 -12.72 -15.83
CA ALA A 284 -0.76 -13.77 -15.78
C ALA A 284 -0.69 -14.46 -14.42
N PHE A 285 -1.82 -14.98 -13.97
CA PHE A 285 -1.88 -15.73 -12.72
C PHE A 285 -2.83 -16.92 -12.82
N TYR A 286 -2.62 -17.86 -11.93
CA TYR A 286 -3.54 -18.95 -11.62
C TYR A 286 -3.67 -19.03 -10.10
N TRP A 287 -4.91 -19.20 -9.63
CA TRP A 287 -5.26 -19.42 -8.23
C TRP A 287 -6.23 -20.60 -8.13
N LYS A 288 -6.08 -21.42 -7.10
CA LYS A 288 -6.96 -22.57 -6.88
C LYS A 288 -7.26 -22.78 -5.41
N ASP A 289 -8.55 -22.94 -5.11
CA ASP A 289 -9.03 -23.45 -3.85
C ASP A 289 -8.76 -24.94 -3.75
N THR A 290 -8.11 -25.37 -2.66
CA THR A 290 -7.85 -26.78 -2.34
C THR A 290 -8.83 -27.31 -1.27
N GLY A 291 -9.52 -26.40 -0.57
CA GLY A 291 -10.53 -26.67 0.42
C GLY A 291 -11.91 -26.99 -0.17
N THR A 292 -12.91 -26.87 0.65
CA THR A 292 -14.31 -27.00 0.27
C THR A 292 -15.09 -25.85 0.89
N MET A 293 -15.72 -25.03 0.07
CA MET A 293 -16.59 -23.95 0.56
C MET A 293 -17.81 -24.55 1.27
N LYS A 294 -17.97 -24.17 2.53
CA LYS A 294 -19.09 -24.58 3.38
C LYS A 294 -19.74 -23.33 3.95
N GLY A 295 -20.67 -22.76 3.24
CA GLY A 295 -21.38 -21.57 3.70
C GLY A 295 -22.84 -21.57 3.31
N ILE A 296 -23.57 -20.55 3.74
CA ILE A 296 -25.01 -20.37 3.45
C ILE A 296 -25.30 -20.39 1.94
N LEU A 297 -24.36 -19.93 1.13
CA LEU A 297 -24.48 -19.89 -0.34
C LEU A 297 -23.75 -21.05 -1.04
N ALA A 298 -23.06 -21.92 -0.29
CA ALA A 298 -22.40 -23.08 -0.88
C ALA A 298 -23.41 -24.21 -1.08
N PRO A 299 -23.42 -24.87 -2.27
CA PRO A 299 -24.26 -26.06 -2.48
C PRO A 299 -23.83 -27.17 -1.54
N SER A 300 -24.78 -28.05 -1.19
CA SER A 300 -24.58 -29.20 -0.29
C SER A 300 -23.45 -30.15 -0.72
N GLU A 301 -23.08 -30.12 -2.00
CA GLU A 301 -22.03 -30.96 -2.59
C GLU A 301 -20.60 -30.39 -2.50
N GLY A 302 -20.42 -29.21 -1.89
CA GLY A 302 -19.13 -28.55 -1.76
C GLY A 302 -18.65 -27.86 -3.04
N LEU A 303 -18.73 -26.54 -3.06
CA LEU A 303 -18.24 -25.72 -4.15
C LEU A 303 -16.71 -25.59 -4.09
N LYS A 304 -16.04 -25.80 -5.22
CA LYS A 304 -14.61 -25.54 -5.42
C LYS A 304 -14.44 -24.56 -6.55
N ALA A 305 -13.48 -23.65 -6.39
CA ALA A 305 -13.17 -22.65 -7.41
C ALA A 305 -11.71 -22.67 -7.84
N SER A 306 -11.48 -22.23 -9.04
CA SER A 306 -10.17 -21.80 -9.53
C SER A 306 -10.31 -20.52 -10.32
N MET A 307 -9.28 -19.69 -10.29
CA MET A 307 -9.22 -18.45 -11.06
C MET A 307 -7.97 -18.44 -11.93
N TYR A 308 -8.09 -17.90 -13.11
CA TYR A 308 -6.95 -17.56 -13.95
C TYR A 308 -7.19 -16.24 -14.64
N GLY A 309 -6.14 -15.49 -14.81
CA GLY A 309 -6.24 -14.17 -15.41
C GLY A 309 -4.96 -13.74 -16.09
N ALA A 310 -5.12 -12.77 -16.96
CA ALA A 310 -4.04 -12.04 -17.59
C ALA A 310 -4.35 -10.54 -17.56
N GLY A 311 -3.30 -9.75 -17.36
CA GLY A 311 -3.40 -8.30 -17.30
C GLY A 311 -2.26 -7.60 -18.01
N ALA A 312 -2.49 -6.36 -18.37
CA ALA A 312 -1.55 -5.52 -19.08
C ALA A 312 -1.55 -4.08 -18.55
N ASP A 313 -0.38 -3.49 -18.47
CA ASP A 313 -0.15 -2.04 -18.32
C ASP A 313 0.80 -1.64 -19.45
N ILE A 314 0.25 -1.08 -20.52
CA ILE A 314 0.97 -0.82 -21.77
C ILE A 314 1.24 0.68 -21.89
N HIS A 315 2.52 1.04 -21.93
CA HIS A 315 2.93 2.41 -22.21
C HIS A 315 2.73 2.76 -23.69
N LEU A 316 1.78 3.67 -23.96
CA LEU A 316 1.43 4.09 -25.32
C LEU A 316 2.29 5.23 -25.84
N GLY A 317 3.09 5.85 -24.97
CA GLY A 317 3.93 7.00 -25.28
C GLY A 317 3.53 8.26 -24.50
N GLY A 318 4.49 9.17 -24.29
CA GLY A 318 4.31 10.37 -23.50
C GLY A 318 3.93 10.07 -22.06
N LYS A 319 2.72 10.41 -21.66
CA LYS A 319 2.17 10.12 -20.31
C LYS A 319 0.98 9.16 -20.35
N TRP A 320 0.72 8.50 -21.47
CA TRP A 320 -0.42 7.63 -21.65
C TRP A 320 -0.07 6.17 -21.47
N ASP A 321 -0.90 5.49 -20.69
CA ASP A 321 -0.86 4.04 -20.51
C ASP A 321 -2.26 3.46 -20.79
N ALA A 322 -2.31 2.27 -21.39
CA ALA A 322 -3.51 1.44 -21.46
C ALA A 322 -3.40 0.35 -20.39
N VAL A 323 -4.44 0.17 -19.59
CA VAL A 323 -4.47 -0.83 -18.52
C VAL A 323 -5.67 -1.74 -18.69
N GLY A 324 -5.53 -3.01 -18.35
CA GLY A 324 -6.62 -3.94 -18.41
C GLY A 324 -6.33 -5.28 -17.77
N ASP A 325 -7.42 -5.96 -17.35
CA ASP A 325 -7.40 -7.30 -16.80
C ASP A 325 -8.56 -8.12 -17.34
N TYR A 326 -8.30 -9.37 -17.63
CA TYR A 326 -9.30 -10.38 -17.94
C TYR A 326 -9.10 -11.58 -17.01
N ILE A 327 -10.09 -11.86 -16.17
CA ILE A 327 -10.01 -12.89 -15.14
C ILE A 327 -11.24 -13.77 -15.24
N VAL A 328 -11.06 -15.07 -15.15
CA VAL A 328 -12.12 -16.07 -15.15
C VAL A 328 -12.07 -16.88 -13.86
N THR A 329 -13.19 -16.92 -13.18
CA THR A 329 -13.44 -17.83 -12.06
C THR A 329 -14.21 -19.03 -12.59
N HIS A 330 -13.67 -20.22 -12.37
CA HIS A 330 -14.27 -21.50 -12.76
C HIS A 330 -14.71 -22.28 -11.52
N PHE A 331 -15.93 -22.80 -11.55
CA PHE A 331 -16.52 -23.62 -10.50
C PHE A 331 -16.63 -25.07 -10.92
N ASN A 332 -16.45 -26.02 -9.99
CA ASN A 332 -16.65 -27.44 -10.23
C ASN A 332 -18.13 -27.79 -10.50
N HIS A 333 -19.06 -27.05 -9.90
CA HIS A 333 -20.52 -27.11 -10.10
C HIS A 333 -21.05 -25.75 -10.51
N GLU A 334 -22.33 -25.64 -10.86
CA GLU A 334 -22.92 -24.32 -11.09
C GLU A 334 -22.97 -23.50 -9.79
N GLY A 335 -21.99 -22.62 -9.66
CA GLY A 335 -21.98 -21.57 -8.63
C GLY A 335 -22.61 -20.30 -9.19
N PHE A 336 -23.50 -19.66 -8.46
CA PHE A 336 -24.15 -18.43 -8.91
C PHE A 336 -24.90 -18.56 -10.26
N GLY A 337 -25.43 -19.78 -10.56
CA GLY A 337 -26.13 -20.06 -11.82
C GLY A 337 -25.23 -20.26 -13.04
N ARG A 338 -23.92 -20.40 -12.86
CA ARG A 338 -22.95 -20.59 -13.96
C ARG A 338 -21.70 -21.36 -13.50
N LYS A 339 -21.03 -22.01 -14.44
CA LYS A 339 -19.73 -22.66 -14.20
C LYS A 339 -18.54 -21.73 -14.34
N ASN A 340 -18.68 -20.66 -15.13
CA ASN A 340 -17.63 -19.67 -15.34
C ASN A 340 -18.20 -18.27 -15.12
N ALA A 341 -17.46 -17.46 -14.39
CA ALA A 341 -17.75 -16.05 -14.19
C ALA A 341 -16.50 -15.23 -14.56
N ALA A 342 -16.66 -14.18 -15.33
CA ALA A 342 -15.55 -13.40 -15.80
C ALA A 342 -15.60 -11.95 -15.27
N TYR A 343 -14.42 -11.46 -14.88
CA TYR A 343 -14.14 -10.05 -14.65
C TYR A 343 -13.36 -9.50 -15.84
N ARG A 344 -13.74 -8.32 -16.28
CA ARG A 344 -13.14 -7.64 -17.42
C ARG A 344 -12.97 -6.17 -17.05
N MET A 345 -11.77 -5.66 -17.21
CA MET A 345 -11.45 -4.25 -17.03
C MET A 345 -10.58 -3.78 -18.17
N ALA A 346 -10.89 -2.62 -18.72
CA ALA A 346 -10.04 -1.94 -19.69
C ALA A 346 -10.14 -0.43 -19.50
N GLY A 347 -9.02 0.26 -19.52
CA GLY A 347 -8.96 1.68 -19.29
C GLY A 347 -7.74 2.37 -19.87
N LEU A 348 -7.82 3.68 -19.87
CA LEU A 348 -6.71 4.58 -20.20
C LEU A 348 -6.33 5.39 -18.97
N ARG A 349 -5.04 5.54 -18.77
CA ARG A 349 -4.44 6.34 -17.71
C ARG A 349 -3.50 7.39 -18.31
N TRP A 350 -3.63 8.61 -17.86
CA TRP A 350 -2.72 9.70 -18.16
C TRP A 350 -1.96 10.12 -16.92
N GLY A 351 -0.64 10.10 -16.97
CA GLY A 351 0.23 10.43 -15.86
C GLY A 351 0.29 9.33 -14.80
N ARG A 352 1.06 9.59 -13.78
CA ARG A 352 1.23 8.71 -12.59
C ARG A 352 1.41 9.57 -11.35
N GLU A 353 0.75 9.21 -10.27
CA GLU A 353 1.12 9.67 -8.93
C GLU A 353 2.42 8.98 -8.53
N ILE A 354 3.39 9.77 -8.10
CA ILE A 354 4.67 9.26 -7.61
C ILE A 354 4.78 9.71 -6.17
N ASP A 355 4.73 8.76 -5.25
CA ASP A 355 4.83 9.05 -3.82
C ASP A 355 6.10 9.85 -3.52
N GLY A 356 5.96 10.91 -2.75
CA GLY A 356 7.06 11.80 -2.42
C GLY A 356 7.42 12.86 -3.49
N VAL A 357 6.73 12.87 -4.65
CA VAL A 357 6.95 13.85 -5.72
C VAL A 357 5.75 14.80 -5.85
N PRO A 358 5.77 15.97 -5.18
CA PRO A 358 4.69 16.94 -5.28
C PRO A 358 4.42 17.38 -6.73
N GLY A 359 3.15 17.55 -7.08
CA GLY A 359 2.73 17.93 -8.42
C GLY A 359 2.58 16.76 -9.39
N SER A 360 3.03 15.55 -9.04
CA SER A 360 2.72 14.36 -9.83
C SER A 360 1.23 14.05 -9.73
N LYS A 361 0.65 13.61 -10.84
CA LYS A 361 -0.80 13.41 -10.94
C LYS A 361 -1.15 12.34 -11.94
N THR A 362 -2.34 11.76 -11.75
CA THR A 362 -2.93 10.79 -12.65
C THR A 362 -4.39 11.11 -12.93
N ILE A 363 -4.83 10.77 -14.13
CA ILE A 363 -6.26 10.73 -14.48
C ILE A 363 -6.46 9.40 -15.20
N SER A 364 -7.48 8.65 -14.81
CA SER A 364 -7.82 7.41 -15.51
C SER A 364 -9.33 7.27 -15.72
N LEU A 365 -9.68 6.57 -16.76
CA LEU A 365 -11.04 6.15 -17.05
C LEU A 365 -11.00 4.67 -17.46
N SER A 366 -11.76 3.86 -16.76
CA SER A 366 -11.80 2.42 -16.94
C SER A 366 -13.24 1.93 -17.06
N TYR A 367 -13.48 0.99 -17.94
CA TYR A 367 -14.74 0.25 -18.01
C TYR A 367 -14.55 -1.09 -17.32
N ILE A 368 -15.47 -1.41 -16.41
CA ILE A 368 -15.47 -2.62 -15.62
C ILE A 368 -16.74 -3.40 -15.86
N ALA A 369 -16.62 -4.69 -16.11
CA ALA A 369 -17.71 -5.63 -16.24
C ALA A 369 -17.38 -6.89 -15.43
N ALA A 370 -18.19 -7.20 -14.45
CA ALA A 370 -18.05 -8.33 -13.57
C ALA A 370 -19.30 -9.21 -13.63
N ASP A 371 -19.10 -10.48 -14.01
CA ASP A 371 -20.17 -11.48 -13.94
C ASP A 371 -20.37 -11.89 -12.46
N SER A 372 -21.59 -12.20 -12.08
CA SER A 372 -21.91 -12.79 -10.77
C SER A 372 -21.01 -14.00 -10.49
N GLY A 373 -20.37 -14.04 -9.32
CA GLY A 373 -19.42 -15.08 -8.94
C GLY A 373 -17.98 -14.85 -9.40
N SER A 374 -17.66 -13.76 -10.13
CA SER A 374 -16.26 -13.45 -10.48
C SER A 374 -15.45 -13.03 -9.27
N TYR A 375 -16.05 -12.36 -8.31
CA TYR A 375 -15.41 -11.98 -7.03
C TYR A 375 -15.74 -12.97 -5.94
N LEU A 376 -14.84 -13.88 -5.61
CA LEU A 376 -15.12 -14.91 -4.61
C LEU A 376 -14.87 -14.49 -3.17
N PHE A 377 -14.12 -13.41 -2.92
CA PHE A 377 -13.52 -13.19 -1.61
C PHE A 377 -13.83 -11.83 -1.00
N GLY A 378 -14.51 -10.93 -1.71
CA GLY A 378 -14.72 -9.56 -1.25
C GLY A 378 -13.40 -8.82 -0.95
N VAL A 379 -12.33 -9.16 -1.66
CA VAL A 379 -10.99 -8.57 -1.51
C VAL A 379 -10.63 -7.65 -2.67
N THR A 380 -11.62 -7.05 -3.27
CA THR A 380 -11.42 -6.10 -4.37
C THR A 380 -11.09 -4.70 -3.84
N ALA A 381 -10.24 -3.97 -4.56
CA ALA A 381 -10.04 -2.54 -4.29
C ALA A 381 -11.26 -1.69 -4.69
N LEU A 382 -12.27 -2.29 -5.30
CA LEU A 382 -13.56 -1.71 -5.67
C LEU A 382 -14.67 -2.09 -4.67
N ASP A 383 -14.32 -2.55 -3.48
CA ASP A 383 -15.25 -2.92 -2.41
C ASP A 383 -16.16 -1.75 -1.96
N GLU A 384 -15.78 -0.55 -2.32
CA GLU A 384 -16.51 0.68 -2.05
C GLU A 384 -17.63 0.96 -3.03
N THR A 385 -17.81 0.09 -4.03
CA THR A 385 -18.91 0.23 -4.98
C THR A 385 -20.05 -0.69 -4.57
N ASP A 386 -21.12 -0.12 -4.02
CA ASP A 386 -22.38 -0.83 -3.75
C ASP A 386 -22.86 -1.62 -4.96
N VAL A 387 -22.51 -1.16 -6.17
CA VAL A 387 -22.81 -1.83 -7.43
C VAL A 387 -22.20 -3.23 -7.48
N LEU A 388 -20.95 -3.38 -7.05
CA LEU A 388 -20.28 -4.69 -7.05
C LEU A 388 -20.79 -5.57 -5.92
N ASP A 389 -20.84 -5.05 -4.72
CA ASP A 389 -21.28 -5.80 -3.54
C ASP A 389 -22.74 -6.22 -3.70
N TYR A 390 -23.61 -5.30 -4.13
CA TYR A 390 -25.00 -5.59 -4.35
C TYR A 390 -25.19 -6.62 -5.48
N GLY A 391 -24.52 -6.43 -6.61
CA GLY A 391 -24.58 -7.36 -7.73
C GLY A 391 -24.13 -8.76 -7.36
N LEU A 392 -23.03 -8.87 -6.62
CA LEU A 392 -22.50 -10.15 -6.17
C LEU A 392 -23.43 -10.87 -5.20
N MET A 393 -23.95 -10.15 -4.20
CA MET A 393 -24.86 -10.73 -3.19
C MET A 393 -26.17 -11.22 -3.78
N ASN A 394 -26.66 -10.56 -4.83
CA ASN A 394 -27.93 -10.90 -5.49
C ASN A 394 -27.76 -11.76 -6.74
N GLY A 395 -26.56 -12.20 -7.06
CA GLY A 395 -26.28 -13.02 -8.23
C GLY A 395 -26.40 -12.27 -9.55
N MET A 396 -26.17 -10.95 -9.55
CA MET A 396 -26.29 -10.09 -10.72
C MET A 396 -24.93 -9.83 -11.38
N ASP A 397 -24.92 -9.70 -12.70
CA ASP A 397 -23.80 -9.18 -13.46
C ASP A 397 -23.79 -7.64 -13.35
N THR A 398 -22.61 -7.06 -13.15
CA THR A 398 -22.45 -5.60 -12.96
C THR A 398 -21.57 -5.00 -14.04
N ARG A 399 -21.86 -3.76 -14.44
CA ARG A 399 -21.08 -3.00 -15.43
C ARG A 399 -21.11 -1.53 -15.09
N PHE A 400 -19.95 -0.87 -15.12
CA PHE A 400 -19.85 0.57 -14.86
C PHE A 400 -18.55 1.16 -15.40
N TRP A 401 -18.51 2.48 -15.48
CA TRP A 401 -17.29 3.23 -15.72
C TRP A 401 -16.74 3.74 -14.40
N SER A 402 -15.44 3.65 -14.22
CA SER A 402 -14.71 4.20 -13.08
C SER A 402 -13.75 5.27 -13.58
N ALA A 403 -13.96 6.50 -13.15
CA ALA A 403 -13.05 7.61 -13.37
C ALA A 403 -12.28 7.89 -12.08
N TYR A 404 -10.97 8.13 -12.19
CA TYR A 404 -10.13 8.50 -11.07
C TYR A 404 -9.25 9.69 -11.43
N ALA A 405 -9.11 10.63 -10.49
CA ALA A 405 -8.16 11.73 -10.57
C ALA A 405 -7.38 11.81 -9.27
N GLY A 406 -6.06 11.71 -9.35
CA GLY A 406 -5.16 11.76 -8.21
C GLY A 406 -4.09 12.83 -8.33
N TYR A 407 -3.68 13.42 -7.22
CA TYR A 407 -2.68 14.48 -7.15
C TYR A 407 -1.85 14.40 -5.87
N VAL A 408 -0.54 14.44 -5.99
CA VAL A 408 0.39 14.52 -4.85
C VAL A 408 0.58 15.98 -4.46
N LEU A 409 -0.02 16.36 -3.33
CA LEU A 409 -0.02 17.73 -2.80
C LEU A 409 1.34 18.10 -2.20
N THR A 410 1.86 17.22 -1.36
CA THR A 410 3.15 17.38 -0.70
C THR A 410 3.92 16.06 -0.73
N LYS A 411 5.15 16.05 -0.22
CA LYS A 411 5.94 14.81 -0.09
C LYS A 411 5.17 13.67 0.63
N ASN A 412 4.27 14.02 1.56
CA ASN A 412 3.58 13.05 2.41
C ASN A 412 2.04 13.14 2.31
N THR A 413 1.51 13.88 1.34
CA THR A 413 0.06 14.09 1.22
C THR A 413 -0.38 13.97 -0.21
N LYS A 414 -1.40 13.17 -0.46
CA LYS A 414 -2.06 13.05 -1.76
C LYS A 414 -3.58 13.16 -1.59
N ALA A 415 -4.23 13.58 -2.64
CA ALA A 415 -5.68 13.62 -2.76
C ALA A 415 -6.11 12.84 -3.99
N GLY A 416 -7.23 12.15 -3.90
CA GLY A 416 -7.82 11.40 -5.01
C GLY A 416 -9.33 11.55 -5.01
N LEU A 417 -9.90 11.51 -6.21
CA LEU A 417 -11.33 11.51 -6.45
C LEU A 417 -11.68 10.33 -7.34
N PHE A 418 -12.56 9.48 -6.86
CA PHE A 418 -13.21 8.43 -7.66
C PHE A 418 -14.62 8.86 -8.02
N TYR A 419 -15.03 8.51 -9.24
CA TYR A 419 -16.41 8.68 -9.68
C TYR A 419 -16.83 7.48 -10.54
N HIS A 420 -17.85 6.77 -10.08
CA HIS A 420 -18.42 5.64 -10.81
C HIS A 420 -19.71 6.07 -11.50
N LEU A 421 -19.86 5.76 -12.79
CA LEU A 421 -20.99 6.18 -13.59
C LEU A 421 -21.54 5.04 -14.46
N GLY A 422 -22.82 5.15 -14.77
CA GLY A 422 -23.51 4.24 -15.66
C GLY A 422 -23.60 2.82 -15.11
N GLY A 423 -23.66 2.67 -13.78
CA GLY A 423 -23.82 1.39 -13.13
C GLY A 423 -25.06 0.66 -13.59
N LYS A 424 -24.91 -0.59 -14.05
CA LYS A 424 -26.02 -1.47 -14.44
C LYS A 424 -25.81 -2.83 -13.78
N ALA A 425 -26.84 -3.34 -13.16
CA ALA A 425 -26.92 -4.70 -12.68
C ALA A 425 -27.98 -5.45 -13.46
N SER A 426 -27.70 -6.68 -13.89
CA SER A 426 -28.61 -7.50 -14.67
C SER A 426 -28.50 -8.98 -14.31
N GLY A 427 -29.60 -9.73 -14.35
CA GLY A 427 -29.62 -11.17 -14.13
C GLY A 427 -29.68 -11.55 -12.65
N GLY A 428 -30.74 -11.25 -11.95
CA GLY A 428 -30.95 -11.75 -10.58
C GLY A 428 -31.25 -13.26 -10.54
N ARG A 429 -31.03 -13.92 -9.41
CA ARG A 429 -31.49 -15.31 -9.18
C ARG A 429 -32.98 -15.40 -9.51
N GLN A 430 -33.31 -16.16 -10.53
CA GLN A 430 -34.68 -16.67 -10.64
C GLN A 430 -34.90 -17.58 -9.42
N LYS A 431 -35.97 -17.30 -8.66
CA LYS A 431 -36.39 -18.11 -7.51
C LYS A 431 -36.86 -19.48 -7.97
#